data_a733994582254213adbc2fcadf51789a
#
_entry.id   a733994582254213adbc2fcadf51789a
#
_cell.length_a   1.000
_cell.length_b   1.000
_cell.length_c   1.000
_cell.angle_alpha   90.00
_cell.angle_beta   90.00
_cell.angle_gamma   90.00
#
_symmetry.space_group_name_H-M   'P 1'
#
loop_
_entity.id
_entity.type
_entity.pdbx_description
1 polymer ?
#
loop_
_entity_poly.entity_id
_entity_poly.type
_entity_poly.pdbx_seq_one_letter_code
_entity_poly.pdbx_strand_id
1 'polypeptide(L)'
;MPDQSLTFCNIHMQKFFNFFPLSIYKSSISLSADEKKEMVDEIYNMEKNSQNLDYKTSDSAWTGDTQGFEFLHDNDNFKKLFAEIYKNILLYLEGLSIDHSQLDLYFQRSWATISRKNENIANHRHAQSHLSFAYYLSKNKDDSKITFLDQSKHNEIIPSLFDSMSLQKKGLIKKRTILNSPVVIFDTKEDDIVIFPSKTLHATQRGTLNAERISISADISLMAKDSGNLEHLMPPLKKWKLFSS
;
A
#
# COMPACT_ATOMS: atom_id res chain seq x y z
N MET A 1 -5.34 27.01 17.59
CA MET A 1 -6.12 25.77 17.57
C MET A 1 -6.36 25.44 16.12
N PRO A 2 -6.02 24.25 15.63
CA PRO A 2 -6.22 23.93 14.22
C PRO A 2 -7.72 23.85 13.91
N ASP A 3 -8.08 24.48 12.81
CA ASP A 3 -9.42 24.40 12.23
C ASP A 3 -9.66 22.96 11.77
N GLN A 4 -10.44 22.21 12.54
CA GLN A 4 -10.85 20.85 12.15
C GLN A 4 -12.05 20.97 11.23
N SER A 5 -11.80 21.07 9.92
CA SER A 5 -12.85 20.93 8.91
C SER A 5 -13.39 19.49 8.96
N LEU A 6 -14.46 19.31 9.73
CA LEU A 6 -15.18 18.06 9.84
C LEU A 6 -15.93 17.78 8.54
N THR A 7 -15.66 16.68 7.90
CA THR A 7 -16.42 16.25 6.71
C THR A 7 -17.82 15.81 7.13
N PHE A 8 -18.84 16.59 6.74
CA PHE A 8 -20.23 16.33 7.07
C PHE A 8 -20.91 15.49 5.98
N CYS A 9 -21.56 14.43 6.36
CA CYS A 9 -22.52 13.73 5.52
C CYS A 9 -23.93 14.16 5.93
N ASN A 10 -24.60 14.94 5.07
CA ASN A 10 -25.97 15.42 5.35
C ASN A 10 -27.01 14.36 4.98
N ILE A 11 -27.63 13.72 5.97
CA ILE A 11 -28.85 12.95 5.80
C ILE A 11 -29.86 13.47 6.84
N HIS A 12 -30.88 14.20 6.40
CA HIS A 12 -32.05 14.68 7.19
C HIS A 12 -31.73 15.26 8.57
N MET A 13 -31.09 16.44 8.63
CA MET A 13 -30.75 17.15 9.87
C MET A 13 -29.89 16.36 10.90
N GLN A 14 -29.51 15.12 10.64
CA GLN A 14 -28.60 14.33 11.47
C GLN A 14 -27.18 14.50 10.96
N LYS A 15 -26.23 14.74 11.87
CA LYS A 15 -24.82 14.90 11.55
C LYS A 15 -24.04 13.69 12.07
N PHE A 16 -23.27 13.03 11.18
CA PHE A 16 -22.30 12.01 11.56
C PHE A 16 -20.91 12.65 11.58
N PHE A 17 -20.19 12.44 12.66
CA PHE A 17 -18.80 12.85 12.80
C PHE A 17 -17.92 11.62 12.74
N ASN A 18 -16.89 11.62 11.88
CA ASN A 18 -15.94 10.54 11.75
C ASN A 18 -14.65 10.93 12.45
N PHE A 19 -14.21 10.13 13.41
CA PHE A 19 -12.97 10.32 14.14
C PHE A 19 -11.98 9.23 13.78
N PHE A 20 -10.69 9.58 13.77
CA PHE A 20 -9.59 8.65 13.50
C PHE A 20 -9.65 7.98 12.10
N PRO A 21 -9.86 8.75 11.04
CA PRO A 21 -9.91 8.19 9.71
C PRO A 21 -8.54 7.66 9.29
N LEU A 22 -8.51 6.49 8.65
CA LEU A 22 -7.35 6.03 7.90
C LEU A 22 -7.27 6.85 6.61
N SER A 23 -6.12 7.48 6.36
CA SER A 23 -5.87 8.25 5.15
C SER A 23 -5.04 7.44 4.17
N ILE A 24 -5.60 7.21 2.99
CA ILE A 24 -4.94 6.57 1.85
C ILE A 24 -4.74 7.64 0.77
N TYR A 25 -3.50 7.85 0.36
CA TYR A 25 -3.18 8.76 -0.73
C TYR A 25 -3.22 8.04 -2.08
N LYS A 26 -3.78 8.69 -3.08
CA LYS A 26 -3.79 8.21 -4.45
C LYS A 26 -3.41 9.33 -5.40
N SER A 27 -2.52 9.02 -6.33
CA SER A 27 -2.11 9.92 -7.42
C SER A 27 -1.79 9.11 -8.66
N SER A 28 -1.29 9.75 -9.70
CA SER A 28 -0.85 9.09 -10.94
C SER A 28 0.56 9.57 -11.29
N ILE A 29 1.41 8.63 -11.75
CA ILE A 29 2.77 8.91 -12.21
C ILE A 29 2.83 8.56 -13.69
N SER A 30 3.12 9.57 -14.52
CA SER A 30 3.21 9.39 -15.98
C SER A 30 4.66 9.14 -16.37
N LEU A 31 4.91 7.97 -16.98
CA LEU A 31 6.18 7.57 -17.56
C LEU A 31 6.00 7.37 -19.08
N SER A 32 7.07 7.49 -19.85
CA SER A 32 7.04 7.18 -21.28
C SER A 32 6.85 5.68 -21.51
N ALA A 33 6.37 5.33 -22.71
CA ALA A 33 6.20 3.92 -23.10
C ALA A 33 7.53 3.14 -23.08
N ASP A 34 8.64 3.79 -23.46
CA ASP A 34 9.96 3.17 -23.46
C ASP A 34 10.45 2.86 -22.04
N GLU A 35 10.32 3.83 -21.10
CA GLU A 35 10.65 3.63 -19.70
C GLU A 35 9.84 2.50 -19.05
N LYS A 36 8.54 2.45 -19.34
CA LYS A 36 7.68 1.36 -18.86
C LYS A 36 8.11 0.01 -19.44
N LYS A 37 8.44 -0.03 -20.73
CA LYS A 37 8.88 -1.24 -21.41
C LYS A 37 10.18 -1.78 -20.81
N GLU A 38 11.18 -0.93 -20.58
CA GLU A 38 12.46 -1.33 -19.95
C GLU A 38 12.23 -1.94 -18.57
N MET A 39 11.37 -1.33 -17.73
CA MET A 39 11.02 -1.87 -16.41
C MET A 39 10.28 -3.21 -16.51
N VAL A 40 9.33 -3.36 -17.45
CA VAL A 40 8.59 -4.61 -17.66
C VAL A 40 9.50 -5.72 -18.10
N ASP A 41 10.38 -5.45 -19.07
CA ASP A 41 11.36 -6.44 -19.59
C ASP A 41 12.30 -6.90 -18.47
N GLU A 42 12.75 -5.98 -17.61
CA GLU A 42 13.59 -6.30 -16.45
C GLU A 42 12.85 -7.16 -15.41
N ILE A 43 11.59 -6.84 -15.12
CA ILE A 43 10.77 -7.61 -14.18
C ILE A 43 10.55 -9.04 -14.68
N TYR A 44 10.27 -9.23 -15.96
CA TYR A 44 10.18 -10.59 -16.54
C TYR A 44 11.52 -11.34 -16.53
N ASN A 45 12.64 -10.63 -16.69
CA ASN A 45 13.96 -11.23 -16.54
C ASN A 45 14.18 -11.70 -15.09
N MET A 46 13.78 -10.91 -14.09
CA MET A 46 13.82 -11.31 -12.68
C MET A 46 12.96 -12.54 -12.42
N GLU A 47 11.71 -12.56 -12.91
CA GLU A 47 10.83 -13.71 -12.75
C GLU A 47 11.45 -14.98 -13.36
N LYS A 48 12.01 -14.88 -14.56
CA LYS A 48 12.66 -16.00 -15.25
C LYS A 48 13.85 -16.56 -14.47
N ASN A 49 14.58 -15.71 -13.75
CA ASN A 49 15.75 -16.06 -12.96
C ASN A 49 15.44 -16.34 -11.48
N SER A 50 14.17 -16.46 -11.11
CA SER A 50 13.75 -16.79 -9.75
C SER A 50 14.29 -18.15 -9.31
N GLN A 51 14.88 -18.20 -8.12
CA GLN A 51 15.46 -19.42 -7.56
C GLN A 51 14.42 -20.32 -6.91
N ASN A 52 13.39 -19.73 -6.30
CA ASN A 52 12.30 -20.45 -5.68
C ASN A 52 11.09 -20.50 -6.61
N LEU A 53 10.70 -21.70 -7.05
CA LEU A 53 9.60 -21.93 -7.98
C LEU A 53 8.29 -22.34 -7.29
N ASP A 54 8.25 -22.39 -5.95
CA ASP A 54 7.06 -22.84 -5.20
C ASP A 54 5.84 -21.96 -5.45
N TYR A 55 6.04 -20.68 -5.80
CA TYR A 55 4.93 -19.79 -6.16
C TYR A 55 4.10 -20.31 -7.34
N LYS A 56 4.69 -21.07 -8.28
CA LYS A 56 4.02 -21.61 -9.47
C LYS A 56 2.95 -22.66 -9.14
N THR A 57 2.99 -23.22 -7.94
CA THR A 57 2.04 -24.24 -7.48
C THR A 57 0.95 -23.69 -6.56
N SER A 58 1.00 -22.40 -6.25
CA SER A 58 0.05 -21.70 -5.38
C SER A 58 -0.81 -20.72 -6.16
N ASP A 59 -1.94 -20.33 -5.57
CA ASP A 59 -2.77 -19.19 -6.06
C ASP A 59 -2.15 -17.81 -5.71
N SER A 60 -0.87 -17.77 -5.35
CA SER A 60 -0.15 -16.56 -4.99
C SER A 60 0.52 -15.93 -6.19
N ALA A 61 0.51 -14.62 -6.29
CA ALA A 61 1.25 -13.88 -7.28
C ALA A 61 2.77 -14.04 -7.07
N TRP A 62 3.56 -13.90 -8.13
CA TRP A 62 5.00 -13.78 -8.01
C TRP A 62 5.38 -12.46 -7.36
N THR A 63 6.25 -12.49 -6.35
CA THR A 63 6.77 -11.30 -5.68
C THR A 63 8.28 -11.34 -5.59
N GLY A 64 8.94 -10.32 -6.11
CA GLY A 64 10.39 -10.26 -6.21
C GLY A 64 11.11 -10.35 -4.87
N ASP A 65 10.53 -9.80 -3.80
CA ASP A 65 11.12 -9.81 -2.45
C ASP A 65 11.27 -11.21 -1.84
N THR A 66 10.45 -12.17 -2.26
CA THR A 66 10.56 -13.58 -1.85
C THR A 66 11.44 -14.41 -2.79
N GLN A 67 11.90 -13.79 -3.87
CA GLN A 67 12.67 -14.45 -4.95
C GLN A 67 14.12 -13.94 -5.09
N GLY A 68 14.57 -13.08 -4.15
CA GLY A 68 15.91 -12.51 -4.15
C GLY A 68 16.04 -11.21 -4.96
N PHE A 69 14.91 -10.53 -5.24
CA PHE A 69 14.86 -9.27 -5.99
C PHE A 69 14.17 -8.16 -5.17
N GLU A 70 14.62 -7.97 -3.93
CA GLU A 70 14.06 -7.03 -2.96
C GLU A 70 14.68 -5.63 -2.98
N PHE A 71 15.57 -5.32 -3.94
CA PHE A 71 16.28 -4.03 -4.01
C PHE A 71 16.15 -3.37 -5.38
N LEU A 72 14.90 -3.24 -5.89
CA LEU A 72 14.67 -2.55 -7.17
C LEU A 72 15.16 -1.11 -7.18
N HIS A 73 15.23 -0.46 -6.03
CA HIS A 73 15.73 0.92 -5.90
C HIS A 73 17.21 1.08 -6.26
N ASP A 74 17.98 -0.02 -6.32
CA ASP A 74 19.37 -0.02 -6.78
C ASP A 74 19.49 -0.20 -8.31
N ASN A 75 18.39 -0.54 -9.00
CA ASN A 75 18.41 -0.76 -10.45
C ASN A 75 18.09 0.53 -11.20
N ASP A 76 18.97 0.89 -12.15
CA ASP A 76 18.93 2.14 -12.90
C ASP A 76 17.63 2.34 -13.69
N ASN A 77 17.03 1.26 -14.19
CA ASN A 77 15.78 1.32 -14.95
C ASN A 77 14.59 1.86 -14.13
N PHE A 78 14.69 1.83 -12.79
CA PHE A 78 13.63 2.29 -11.90
C PHE A 78 13.89 3.67 -11.27
N LYS A 79 15.06 4.26 -11.49
CA LYS A 79 15.45 5.54 -10.85
C LYS A 79 14.43 6.66 -11.06
N LYS A 80 13.95 6.82 -12.29
CA LYS A 80 12.99 7.89 -12.60
C LYS A 80 11.66 7.66 -11.88
N LEU A 81 11.16 6.42 -11.90
CA LEU A 81 9.96 6.05 -11.17
C LEU A 81 10.10 6.37 -9.68
N PHE A 82 11.20 5.94 -9.05
CA PHE A 82 11.39 6.17 -7.61
C PHE A 82 11.56 7.66 -7.27
N ALA A 83 12.12 8.47 -8.17
CA ALA A 83 12.16 9.91 -7.99
C ALA A 83 10.74 10.54 -7.98
N GLU A 84 9.84 10.08 -8.83
CA GLU A 84 8.45 10.54 -8.84
C GLU A 84 7.67 9.99 -7.63
N ILE A 85 7.92 8.75 -7.22
CA ILE A 85 7.33 8.19 -5.99
C ILE A 85 7.76 8.99 -4.76
N TYR A 86 9.02 9.37 -4.66
CA TYR A 86 9.54 10.21 -3.56
C TYR A 86 8.73 11.51 -3.43
N LYS A 87 8.49 12.22 -4.54
CA LYS A 87 7.66 13.44 -4.53
C LYS A 87 6.24 13.17 -4.01
N ASN A 88 5.63 12.06 -4.43
CA ASN A 88 4.30 11.68 -3.97
C ASN A 88 4.27 11.31 -2.48
N ILE A 89 5.34 10.71 -1.94
CA ILE A 89 5.47 10.46 -0.50
C ILE A 89 5.53 11.77 0.27
N LEU A 90 6.29 12.77 -0.20
CA LEU A 90 6.34 14.09 0.44
C LEU A 90 4.94 14.74 0.45
N LEU A 91 4.20 14.70 -0.66
CA LEU A 91 2.82 15.20 -0.73
C LEU A 91 1.88 14.46 0.23
N TYR A 92 2.06 13.16 0.42
CA TYR A 92 1.30 12.41 1.42
C TYR A 92 1.58 12.89 2.85
N LEU A 93 2.86 13.09 3.19
CA LEU A 93 3.26 13.61 4.51
C LEU A 93 2.73 15.04 4.74
N GLU A 94 2.82 15.91 3.74
CA GLU A 94 2.23 17.26 3.77
C GLU A 94 0.70 17.21 3.98
N GLY A 95 0.01 16.30 3.28
CA GLY A 95 -1.44 16.08 3.45
C GLY A 95 -1.81 15.63 4.88
N LEU A 96 -0.89 14.99 5.59
CA LEU A 96 -1.02 14.65 7.01
C LEU A 96 -0.50 15.75 7.95
N SER A 97 -0.07 16.90 7.43
CA SER A 97 0.56 17.99 8.17
C SER A 97 1.82 17.58 8.93
N ILE A 98 2.58 16.64 8.36
CA ILE A 98 3.87 16.18 8.88
C ILE A 98 4.99 17.00 8.23
N ASP A 99 5.83 17.64 9.05
CA ASP A 99 7.02 18.36 8.56
C ASP A 99 8.12 17.37 8.17
N HIS A 100 8.10 16.97 6.90
CA HIS A 100 9.07 16.04 6.35
C HIS A 100 10.49 16.62 6.23
N SER A 101 10.68 17.95 6.42
CA SER A 101 12.02 18.56 6.45
C SER A 101 12.89 18.05 7.58
N GLN A 102 12.26 17.51 8.64
CA GLN A 102 12.90 16.92 9.81
C GLN A 102 13.22 15.43 9.65
N LEU A 103 12.85 14.83 8.51
CA LEU A 103 12.93 13.40 8.28
C LEU A 103 13.84 13.06 7.10
N ASP A 104 14.57 11.95 7.24
CA ASP A 104 15.19 11.23 6.14
C ASP A 104 14.33 9.99 5.83
N LEU A 105 14.14 9.72 4.55
CA LEU A 105 13.39 8.58 4.05
C LEU A 105 14.36 7.53 3.51
N TYR A 106 14.19 6.28 3.95
CA TYR A 106 15.04 5.17 3.53
C TYR A 106 14.19 4.04 2.95
N PHE A 107 14.61 3.51 1.82
CA PHE A 107 14.15 2.20 1.39
C PHE A 107 14.70 1.14 2.34
N GLN A 108 13.84 0.24 2.79
CA GLN A 108 14.27 -1.02 3.39
C GLN A 108 14.32 -2.09 2.30
N ARG A 109 13.24 -2.21 1.54
CA ARG A 109 13.09 -3.11 0.40
C ARG A 109 12.21 -2.45 -0.65
N SER A 110 12.38 -2.88 -1.89
CA SER A 110 11.47 -2.54 -2.99
C SER A 110 11.46 -3.68 -3.99
N TRP A 111 10.28 -4.04 -4.48
CA TRP A 111 10.10 -5.22 -5.33
C TRP A 111 8.98 -5.04 -6.33
N ALA A 112 9.00 -5.86 -7.38
CA ALA A 112 7.90 -6.01 -8.30
C ALA A 112 7.03 -7.22 -7.92
N THR A 113 5.76 -7.14 -8.31
CA THR A 113 4.79 -8.23 -8.20
C THR A 113 4.14 -8.45 -9.55
N ILE A 114 4.12 -9.69 -10.03
CA ILE A 114 3.35 -10.11 -11.21
C ILE A 114 2.20 -10.96 -10.72
N SER A 115 0.97 -10.54 -11.04
CA SER A 115 -0.25 -11.26 -10.67
C SER A 115 -1.06 -11.59 -11.92
N ARG A 116 -1.41 -12.87 -12.05
CA ARG A 116 -2.14 -13.43 -13.17
C ARG A 116 -3.56 -13.83 -12.77
N LYS A 117 -4.29 -14.39 -13.69
CA LYS A 117 -5.64 -14.91 -13.43
C LYS A 117 -5.65 -15.89 -12.28
N ASN A 118 -6.58 -15.73 -11.37
CA ASN A 118 -6.78 -16.49 -10.13
C ASN A 118 -5.71 -16.27 -9.05
N GLU A 119 -4.66 -15.51 -9.32
CA GLU A 119 -3.64 -15.17 -8.33
C GLU A 119 -4.02 -13.93 -7.51
N ASN A 120 -3.54 -13.86 -6.28
CA ASN A 120 -3.69 -12.73 -5.38
C ASN A 120 -2.52 -12.62 -4.41
N ILE A 121 -2.44 -11.50 -3.72
CA ILE A 121 -1.64 -11.33 -2.50
C ILE A 121 -2.59 -11.45 -1.31
N ALA A 122 -2.30 -12.39 -0.41
CA ALA A 122 -3.09 -12.63 0.79
C ALA A 122 -3.06 -11.43 1.76
N ASN A 123 -3.95 -11.43 2.75
CA ASN A 123 -3.99 -10.39 3.78
C ASN A 123 -2.65 -10.30 4.53
N HIS A 124 -2.04 -9.13 4.49
CA HIS A 124 -0.76 -8.87 5.17
C HIS A 124 -0.61 -7.40 5.55
N ARG A 125 0.42 -7.11 6.32
CA ARG A 125 0.91 -5.78 6.68
C ARG A 125 2.43 -5.80 6.80
N HIS A 126 3.06 -4.65 6.68
CA HIS A 126 4.50 -4.50 6.79
C HIS A 126 4.85 -3.91 8.16
N ALA A 127 5.10 -4.78 9.15
CA ALA A 127 5.28 -4.35 10.55
C ALA A 127 6.64 -3.65 10.79
N GLN A 128 7.61 -3.83 9.91
CA GLN A 128 8.98 -3.31 10.05
C GLN A 128 9.18 -1.93 9.43
N SER A 129 8.21 -1.40 8.69
CA SER A 129 8.31 -0.13 7.97
C SER A 129 7.22 0.86 8.41
N HIS A 130 7.35 2.12 8.00
CA HIS A 130 6.42 3.19 8.36
C HIS A 130 5.41 3.47 7.24
N LEU A 131 5.89 3.54 5.99
CA LEU A 131 5.07 3.75 4.81
C LEU A 131 5.29 2.62 3.82
N SER A 132 4.21 2.25 3.15
CA SER A 132 4.21 1.36 1.99
C SER A 132 3.46 2.02 0.85
N PHE A 133 3.82 1.64 -0.37
CA PHE A 133 3.09 2.05 -1.55
C PHE A 133 2.90 0.87 -2.51
N ALA A 134 1.94 1.02 -3.41
CA ALA A 134 1.79 0.19 -4.59
C ALA A 134 1.64 1.11 -5.82
N TYR A 135 2.56 1.02 -6.76
CA TYR A 135 2.49 1.65 -8.09
C TYR A 135 2.12 0.60 -9.12
N TYR A 136 1.16 0.91 -9.99
CA TYR A 136 0.66 -0.02 -10.98
C TYR A 136 1.31 0.25 -12.35
N LEU A 137 2.40 -0.47 -12.64
CA LEU A 137 3.16 -0.32 -13.88
C LEU A 137 2.36 -0.82 -15.10
N SER A 138 1.61 -1.92 -14.92
CA SER A 138 0.66 -2.45 -15.91
C SER A 138 -0.57 -2.98 -15.21
N LYS A 139 -1.76 -2.52 -15.62
CA LYS A 139 -3.02 -2.94 -15.01
C LYS A 139 -4.22 -2.68 -15.92
N ASN A 140 -5.02 -3.71 -16.15
CA ASN A 140 -6.35 -3.54 -16.72
C ASN A 140 -7.30 -2.87 -15.71
N LYS A 141 -8.16 -1.98 -16.20
CA LYS A 141 -9.02 -1.12 -15.39
C LYS A 141 -9.88 -1.87 -14.37
N ASP A 142 -10.46 -2.99 -14.76
CA ASP A 142 -11.46 -3.71 -13.95
C ASP A 142 -10.92 -4.96 -13.27
N ASP A 143 -9.60 -5.19 -13.34
CA ASP A 143 -8.98 -6.38 -12.76
C ASP A 143 -8.34 -6.12 -11.40
N SER A 144 -8.35 -7.16 -10.56
CA SER A 144 -7.57 -7.29 -9.31
C SER A 144 -7.33 -5.99 -8.53
N LYS A 145 -8.29 -5.61 -7.69
CA LYS A 145 -8.23 -4.36 -6.91
C LYS A 145 -7.52 -4.58 -5.57
N ILE A 146 -6.85 -3.56 -5.07
CA ILE A 146 -6.33 -3.56 -3.70
C ILE A 146 -7.50 -3.41 -2.72
N THR A 147 -7.41 -4.12 -1.60
CA THR A 147 -8.39 -4.06 -0.53
C THR A 147 -7.71 -3.68 0.78
N PHE A 148 -8.37 -2.81 1.54
CA PHE A 148 -7.95 -2.43 2.89
C PHE A 148 -8.94 -2.99 3.89
N LEU A 149 -8.44 -3.56 4.98
CA LEU A 149 -9.25 -4.22 5.98
C LEU A 149 -9.22 -3.42 7.29
N ASP A 150 -10.42 -3.10 7.81
CA ASP A 150 -10.58 -2.45 9.11
C ASP A 150 -10.51 -3.50 10.22
N GLN A 151 -9.41 -3.48 10.96
CA GLN A 151 -9.23 -4.34 12.14
C GLN A 151 -9.92 -3.77 13.39
N SER A 152 -10.14 -2.45 13.42
CA SER A 152 -10.65 -1.76 14.60
C SER A 152 -12.17 -1.85 14.72
N LYS A 153 -12.89 -1.85 13.58
CA LYS A 153 -14.34 -1.95 13.48
C LYS A 153 -15.09 -1.04 14.48
N HIS A 154 -14.63 0.20 14.60
CA HIS A 154 -15.12 1.15 15.62
C HIS A 154 -16.65 1.32 15.66
N ASN A 155 -17.34 1.12 14.55
CA ASN A 155 -18.78 1.23 14.43
C ASN A 155 -19.53 -0.11 14.62
N GLU A 156 -18.83 -1.19 14.93
CA GLU A 156 -19.45 -2.52 15.12
C GLU A 156 -20.07 -2.61 16.52
N ILE A 157 -21.32 -2.18 16.65
CA ILE A 157 -22.08 -2.17 17.92
C ILE A 157 -22.66 -3.55 18.30
N ILE A 158 -22.73 -4.47 17.36
CA ILE A 158 -23.12 -5.87 17.58
C ILE A 158 -21.95 -6.73 17.15
N PRO A 159 -21.42 -7.60 18.02
CA PRO A 159 -20.29 -8.45 17.69
C PRO A 159 -20.50 -9.25 16.40
N SER A 160 -19.51 -9.21 15.52
CA SER A 160 -19.50 -9.88 14.20
C SER A 160 -20.56 -9.39 13.20
N LEU A 161 -21.24 -8.27 13.45
CA LEU A 161 -22.25 -7.73 12.55
C LEU A 161 -21.68 -7.48 11.15
N PHE A 162 -20.44 -7.01 11.06
CA PHE A 162 -19.83 -6.64 9.77
C PHE A 162 -19.28 -7.84 9.00
N ASP A 163 -18.94 -8.93 9.65
CA ASP A 163 -18.31 -10.11 9.04
C ASP A 163 -19.24 -11.31 8.90
N SER A 164 -20.16 -11.50 9.83
CA SER A 164 -21.00 -12.70 9.90
C SER A 164 -21.95 -12.79 8.70
N MET A 165 -21.76 -13.80 7.86
CA MET A 165 -22.66 -14.10 6.75
C MET A 165 -24.10 -14.36 7.21
N SER A 166 -24.29 -14.99 8.38
CA SER A 166 -25.62 -15.27 8.92
C SER A 166 -26.36 -14.02 9.32
N LEU A 167 -25.69 -13.04 9.96
CA LEU A 167 -26.27 -11.76 10.31
C LEU A 167 -26.55 -10.90 9.06
N GLN A 168 -25.68 -10.98 8.06
CA GLN A 168 -25.90 -10.33 6.76
C GLN A 168 -27.13 -10.89 6.03
N LYS A 169 -27.29 -12.22 6.00
CA LYS A 169 -28.47 -12.88 5.41
C LYS A 169 -29.78 -12.49 6.09
N LYS A 170 -29.75 -12.10 7.37
CA LYS A 170 -30.93 -11.56 8.10
C LYS A 170 -31.29 -10.13 7.68
N GLY A 171 -30.47 -9.47 6.83
CA GLY A 171 -30.74 -8.13 6.34
C GLY A 171 -30.53 -7.02 7.36
N LEU A 172 -29.75 -7.26 8.43
CA LEU A 172 -29.43 -6.23 9.44
C LEU A 172 -28.63 -5.08 8.87
N ILE A 173 -27.82 -5.30 7.83
CA ILE A 173 -27.15 -4.27 7.08
C ILE A 173 -27.88 -4.06 5.76
N LYS A 174 -28.62 -2.97 5.65
CA LYS A 174 -29.40 -2.63 4.44
C LYS A 174 -28.52 -2.23 3.26
N LYS A 175 -27.39 -1.54 3.53
CA LYS A 175 -26.45 -1.07 2.52
C LYS A 175 -25.05 -1.01 3.11
N ARG A 176 -24.07 -1.53 2.37
CA ARG A 176 -22.64 -1.40 2.71
C ARG A 176 -22.15 0.00 2.41
N THR A 177 -21.42 0.58 3.36
CA THR A 177 -20.76 1.86 3.28
C THR A 177 -19.39 1.78 3.97
N ILE A 178 -18.57 2.80 3.87
CA ILE A 178 -17.31 2.91 4.62
C ILE A 178 -17.51 2.89 6.14
N LEU A 179 -18.71 3.15 6.64
CA LEU A 179 -19.02 3.19 8.08
C LEU A 179 -19.36 1.81 8.66
N ASN A 180 -19.68 0.83 7.82
CA ASN A 180 -20.14 -0.49 8.25
C ASN A 180 -19.58 -1.64 7.40
N SER A 181 -18.46 -1.41 6.73
CA SER A 181 -17.76 -2.42 5.95
C SER A 181 -16.41 -2.74 6.60
N PRO A 182 -16.09 -4.00 6.87
CA PRO A 182 -14.77 -4.39 7.36
C PRO A 182 -13.71 -4.37 6.25
N VAL A 183 -14.14 -4.23 4.98
CA VAL A 183 -13.25 -4.23 3.82
C VAL A 183 -13.64 -3.09 2.89
N VAL A 184 -12.66 -2.31 2.49
CA VAL A 184 -12.79 -1.31 1.43
C VAL A 184 -12.06 -1.81 0.20
N ILE A 185 -12.77 -1.93 -0.92
CA ILE A 185 -12.18 -2.22 -2.24
C ILE A 185 -11.80 -0.88 -2.84
N PHE A 186 -10.50 -0.71 -3.13
CA PHE A 186 -9.97 0.56 -3.61
C PHE A 186 -9.63 0.45 -5.10
N ASP A 187 -10.25 1.31 -5.89
CA ASP A 187 -10.14 1.24 -7.34
C ASP A 187 -8.86 1.92 -7.83
N THR A 188 -8.11 1.19 -8.65
CA THR A 188 -6.85 1.64 -9.23
C THR A 188 -6.77 1.24 -10.70
N LYS A 189 -6.04 2.03 -11.46
CA LYS A 189 -5.73 1.77 -12.88
C LYS A 189 -4.21 1.81 -13.09
N GLU A 190 -3.77 1.51 -14.28
CA GLU A 190 -2.40 1.72 -14.71
C GLU A 190 -1.94 3.16 -14.42
N ASP A 191 -0.68 3.31 -14.05
CA ASP A 191 -0.02 4.54 -13.62
C ASP A 191 -0.49 5.11 -12.26
N ASP A 192 -1.46 4.53 -11.60
CA ASP A 192 -1.83 4.96 -10.25
C ASP A 192 -0.76 4.55 -9.23
N ILE A 193 -0.50 5.43 -8.29
CA ILE A 193 0.21 5.13 -7.04
C ILE A 193 -0.73 5.26 -5.86
N VAL A 194 -0.65 4.32 -4.93
CA VAL A 194 -1.38 4.32 -3.67
C VAL A 194 -0.37 4.27 -2.53
N ILE A 195 -0.43 5.23 -1.59
CA ILE A 195 0.47 5.30 -0.43
C ILE A 195 -0.35 5.21 0.85
N PHE A 196 0.13 4.45 1.82
CA PHE A 196 -0.57 4.18 3.08
C PHE A 196 0.40 3.83 4.21
N PRO A 197 -0.02 3.95 5.50
CA PRO A 197 0.78 3.48 6.61
C PRO A 197 1.02 1.97 6.52
N SER A 198 2.25 1.52 6.64
CA SER A 198 2.67 0.12 6.46
C SER A 198 1.93 -0.88 7.37
N LYS A 199 1.49 -0.41 8.54
CA LYS A 199 0.69 -1.20 9.50
C LYS A 199 -0.73 -1.53 9.02
N THR A 200 -1.20 -0.91 7.94
CA THR A 200 -2.55 -1.11 7.40
C THR A 200 -2.66 -2.51 6.82
N LEU A 201 -3.63 -3.29 7.31
CA LEU A 201 -3.91 -4.63 6.77
C LEU A 201 -4.50 -4.49 5.37
N HIS A 202 -3.88 -5.13 4.40
CA HIS A 202 -4.30 -5.05 3.00
C HIS A 202 -4.06 -6.36 2.25
N ALA A 203 -4.70 -6.46 1.09
CA ALA A 203 -4.60 -7.61 0.19
C ALA A 203 -4.90 -7.18 -1.25
N THR A 204 -4.86 -8.11 -2.18
CA THR A 204 -5.42 -7.90 -3.51
C THR A 204 -6.52 -8.91 -3.79
N GLN A 205 -7.54 -8.49 -4.54
CA GLN A 205 -8.52 -9.42 -5.08
C GLN A 205 -7.83 -10.37 -6.07
N ARG A 206 -8.41 -11.54 -6.29
CA ARG A 206 -7.96 -12.46 -7.33
C ARG A 206 -8.14 -11.85 -8.72
N GLY A 207 -7.15 -12.04 -9.57
CA GLY A 207 -7.24 -11.66 -10.97
C GLY A 207 -8.37 -12.42 -11.66
N THR A 208 -9.19 -11.72 -12.44
CA THR A 208 -10.33 -12.32 -13.16
C THR A 208 -10.10 -12.40 -14.66
N LEU A 209 -9.22 -11.56 -15.20
CA LEU A 209 -8.91 -11.46 -16.62
C LEU A 209 -7.72 -12.36 -17.00
N ASN A 210 -7.67 -12.76 -18.28
CA ASN A 210 -6.49 -13.39 -18.88
C ASN A 210 -5.45 -12.30 -19.24
N ALA A 211 -5.04 -11.53 -18.23
CA ALA A 211 -4.10 -10.45 -18.37
C ALA A 211 -3.24 -10.40 -17.11
N GLU A 212 -2.06 -9.84 -17.23
CA GLU A 212 -1.15 -9.69 -16.12
C GLU A 212 -1.28 -8.30 -15.53
N ARG A 213 -1.17 -8.22 -14.20
CA ARG A 213 -0.98 -7.00 -13.46
C ARG A 213 0.44 -6.97 -12.94
N ILE A 214 1.17 -5.90 -13.23
CA ILE A 214 2.51 -5.66 -12.68
C ILE A 214 2.43 -4.44 -11.78
N SER A 215 2.83 -4.61 -10.53
CA SER A 215 2.94 -3.51 -9.57
C SER A 215 4.32 -3.48 -8.92
N ILE A 216 4.72 -2.28 -8.49
CA ILE A 216 5.98 -2.04 -7.77
C ILE A 216 5.61 -1.54 -6.38
N SER A 217 6.22 -2.14 -5.37
CA SER A 217 5.99 -1.82 -3.97
C SER A 217 7.32 -1.60 -3.24
N ALA A 218 7.26 -0.93 -2.09
CA ALA A 218 8.41 -0.81 -1.21
C ALA A 218 7.99 -0.62 0.25
N ASP A 219 8.94 -0.93 1.12
CA ASP A 219 8.95 -0.63 2.55
C ASP A 219 9.83 0.60 2.80
N ILE A 220 9.24 1.66 3.34
CA ILE A 220 9.91 2.94 3.59
C ILE A 220 9.98 3.21 5.09
N SER A 221 11.17 3.51 5.58
CA SER A 221 11.40 4.00 6.94
C SER A 221 11.61 5.50 6.97
N LEU A 222 10.98 6.14 7.93
CA LEU A 222 11.14 7.55 8.26
C LEU A 222 12.04 7.64 9.51
N MET A 223 13.16 8.34 9.38
CA MET A 223 14.13 8.50 10.45
C MET A 223 14.33 9.98 10.73
N ALA A 224 14.52 10.36 12.00
CA ALA A 224 14.82 11.74 12.32
C ALA A 224 16.19 12.14 11.76
N LYS A 225 16.28 13.34 11.16
CA LYS A 225 17.59 13.97 10.86
C LYS A 225 18.38 14.27 12.13
N ASP A 226 17.64 14.69 13.17
CA ASP A 226 18.11 14.82 14.54
C ASP A 226 17.04 14.30 15.48
N SER A 227 17.36 13.27 16.29
CA SER A 227 16.40 12.70 17.23
C SER A 227 16.06 13.62 18.40
N GLY A 228 16.91 14.60 18.72
CA GLY A 228 16.61 15.66 19.68
C GLY A 228 16.00 15.22 21.01
N ASN A 229 16.36 14.03 21.52
CA ASN A 229 15.77 13.37 22.68
C ASN A 229 14.30 12.89 22.49
N LEU A 230 13.87 12.71 21.25
CA LEU A 230 12.56 12.15 20.93
C LEU A 230 12.62 10.62 20.96
N GLU A 231 12.05 10.03 22.02
CA GLU A 231 12.13 8.58 22.28
C GLU A 231 11.54 7.71 21.17
N HIS A 232 10.46 8.17 20.53
CA HIS A 232 9.70 7.34 19.58
C HIS A 232 10.11 7.51 18.11
N LEU A 233 11.02 8.43 17.81
CA LEU A 233 11.59 8.56 16.48
C LEU A 233 12.88 7.73 16.36
N MET A 234 12.99 6.96 15.30
CA MET A 234 14.25 6.28 15.00
C MET A 234 15.36 7.30 14.78
N PRO A 235 16.50 7.16 15.48
CA PRO A 235 17.62 8.08 15.32
C PRO A 235 18.23 7.99 13.92
N PRO A 236 19.00 9.03 13.50
CA PRO A 236 19.66 9.04 12.20
C PRO A 236 20.48 7.76 11.95
N LEU A 237 20.36 7.19 10.75
CA LEU A 237 21.03 5.91 10.39
C LEU A 237 22.56 5.97 10.63
N LYS A 238 23.19 7.12 10.42
CA LYS A 238 24.62 7.35 10.69
C LYS A 238 25.03 7.13 12.17
N LYS A 239 24.07 7.07 13.09
CA LYS A 239 24.29 6.79 14.52
C LYS A 239 24.12 5.30 14.85
N TRP A 240 23.62 4.50 13.93
CA TRP A 240 23.48 3.07 14.14
C TRP A 240 24.84 2.39 14.08
N LYS A 241 25.02 1.38 14.91
CA LYS A 241 26.22 0.57 14.93
C LYS A 241 25.86 -0.90 14.95
N LEU A 242 26.60 -1.69 14.17
CA LEU A 242 26.49 -3.13 14.29
C LEU A 242 26.87 -3.55 15.73
N PHE A 243 25.99 -4.28 16.38
CA PHE A 243 26.32 -4.91 17.65
C PHE A 243 27.14 -6.16 17.35
N SER A 244 28.46 -6.06 17.57
CA SER A 244 29.40 -7.17 17.39
C SER A 244 30.11 -7.41 18.70
N SER A 245 30.34 -8.68 19.00
CA SER A 245 31.18 -9.14 20.13
C SER A 245 32.65 -8.89 19.84
#